data_7a039cb907fda295ee4ada92b11140f9
#
_entry.id   7a039cb907fda295ee4ada92b11140f9
#
_cell.length_a   1.000
_cell.length_b   1.000
_cell.length_c   1.000
_cell.angle_alpha   90.00
_cell.angle_beta   90.00
_cell.angle_gamma   90.00
#
_symmetry.space_group_name_H-M   'P 1'
#
loop_
_entity.id
_entity.type
_entity.pdbx_description
1 polymer ?
#
loop_
_entity_poly.entity_id
_entity_poly.type
_entity_poly.pdbx_seq_one_letter_code
_entity_poly.pdbx_strand_id
1 'polypeptide(L)'
;MDVPLGYTVGNRVEVREVVSLLQNNAWAESRLKTVVCTLAAAGFLLAGRVSSLGDGLRLAETQIASGAAYQKLWEIMTAQGGDTEYLAHATKPPIAKVKREIRAETSGFVRHVSAEMIGLAAMRLGAGRSTKEDAIDPTAGVVLRETVGCAVTAGNIIATLYTDSEIAAREVGPSVLAAFEIGREPEPLPSVIHEIIGLDPTNT
;
A
#
# COMPACT_ATOMS: atom_id res chain seq x y z
N MET A 1 -3.05 8.64 13.87
CA MET A 1 -2.06 9.25 12.96
C MET A 1 -2.31 8.73 11.57
N ASP A 2 -2.68 9.62 10.67
CA ASP A 2 -3.23 9.30 9.35
C ASP A 2 -2.12 9.35 8.28
N VAL A 3 -1.24 8.34 8.26
CA VAL A 3 -0.16 8.22 7.27
C VAL A 3 -0.31 6.90 6.53
N PRO A 4 -0.32 6.89 5.18
CA PRO A 4 -0.43 5.66 4.41
C PRO A 4 0.64 4.62 4.79
N LEU A 5 0.22 3.35 4.88
CA LEU A 5 1.13 2.23 5.14
C LEU A 5 1.86 1.78 3.87
N GLY A 6 1.16 1.87 2.72
CA GLY A 6 1.65 1.48 1.41
C GLY A 6 1.54 2.61 0.40
N TYR A 7 1.80 2.28 -0.85
CA TYR A 7 1.81 3.23 -1.98
C TYR A 7 0.55 3.18 -2.83
N THR A 8 -0.39 2.27 -2.54
CA THR A 8 -1.55 2.02 -3.41
C THR A 8 -2.84 2.00 -2.64
N VAL A 9 -3.90 2.51 -3.24
CA VAL A 9 -5.29 2.39 -2.77
C VAL A 9 -6.20 2.08 -3.96
N GLY A 10 -6.85 0.92 -3.94
CA GLY A 10 -7.71 0.42 -5.01
C GLY A 10 -7.53 -1.10 -5.20
N ASN A 11 -8.30 -1.72 -6.09
CA ASN A 11 -8.32 -3.18 -6.17
C ASN A 11 -7.05 -3.75 -6.85
N ARG A 12 -6.90 -3.58 -8.17
CA ARG A 12 -5.75 -4.14 -8.90
C ARG A 12 -4.42 -3.47 -8.56
N VAL A 13 -4.45 -2.20 -8.18
CA VAL A 13 -3.23 -1.49 -7.76
C VAL A 13 -2.69 -2.05 -6.45
N GLU A 14 -3.56 -2.41 -5.50
CA GLU A 14 -3.16 -3.05 -4.24
C GLU A 14 -2.61 -4.46 -4.43
N VAL A 15 -3.24 -5.27 -5.29
CA VAL A 15 -2.72 -6.61 -5.63
C VAL A 15 -1.30 -6.50 -6.19
N ARG A 16 -1.01 -5.48 -7.00
CA ARG A 16 0.34 -5.20 -7.49
C ARG A 16 1.33 -4.95 -6.35
N GLU A 17 0.95 -4.18 -5.33
CA GLU A 17 1.81 -3.91 -4.17
C GLU A 17 2.04 -5.18 -3.34
N VAL A 18 0.98 -5.95 -3.07
CA VAL A 18 1.06 -7.24 -2.36
C VAL A 18 1.98 -8.21 -3.09
N VAL A 19 1.80 -8.40 -4.39
CA VAL A 19 2.64 -9.30 -5.19
C VAL A 19 4.10 -8.81 -5.21
N SER A 20 4.33 -7.51 -5.35
CA SER A 20 5.69 -6.94 -5.29
C SER A 20 6.36 -7.17 -3.94
N LEU A 21 5.61 -7.02 -2.84
CA LEU A 21 6.08 -7.33 -1.49
C LEU A 21 6.48 -8.81 -1.36
N LEU A 22 5.58 -9.72 -1.75
CA LEU A 22 5.80 -11.17 -1.62
C LEU A 22 6.87 -11.72 -2.56
N GLN A 23 7.15 -11.04 -3.67
CA GLN A 23 8.27 -11.36 -4.57
C GLN A 23 9.58 -10.68 -4.16
N ASN A 24 9.61 -9.96 -3.03
CA ASN A 24 10.78 -9.21 -2.54
C ASN A 24 11.32 -8.19 -3.56
N ASN A 25 10.43 -7.51 -4.28
CA ASN A 25 10.75 -6.50 -5.28
C ASN A 25 10.92 -5.09 -4.66
N ALA A 26 11.04 -4.05 -5.50
CA ALA A 26 11.37 -2.67 -5.13
C ALA A 26 10.45 -2.01 -4.05
N TRP A 27 9.24 -2.54 -3.84
CA TRP A 27 8.33 -2.08 -2.77
C TRP A 27 8.44 -2.92 -1.48
N ALA A 28 9.40 -3.85 -1.43
CA ALA A 28 9.61 -4.73 -0.29
C ALA A 28 10.01 -3.99 1.00
N GLU A 29 10.66 -2.82 0.89
CA GLU A 29 11.08 -2.01 2.05
C GLU A 29 10.05 -0.94 2.41
N SER A 30 8.76 -1.30 2.43
CA SER A 30 7.66 -0.40 2.78
C SER A 30 7.25 -0.53 4.26
N ARG A 31 6.57 0.50 4.78
CA ARG A 31 5.88 0.42 6.09
C ARG A 31 4.88 -0.75 6.13
N LEU A 32 4.31 -1.10 4.98
CA LEU A 32 3.43 -2.26 4.81
C LEU A 32 4.16 -3.57 5.17
N LYS A 33 5.41 -3.76 4.73
CA LYS A 33 6.23 -4.93 5.11
C LYS A 33 6.37 -5.04 6.62
N THR A 34 6.69 -3.92 7.29
CA THR A 34 6.83 -3.91 8.75
C THR A 34 5.54 -4.39 9.43
N VAL A 35 4.38 -3.87 9.03
CA VAL A 35 3.09 -4.29 9.59
C VAL A 35 2.82 -5.76 9.31
N VAL A 36 2.94 -6.19 8.07
CA VAL A 36 2.66 -7.59 7.65
C VAL A 36 3.57 -8.57 8.40
N CYS A 37 4.88 -8.29 8.46
CA CYS A 37 5.82 -9.17 9.17
C CYS A 37 5.56 -9.19 10.68
N THR A 38 5.20 -8.05 11.29
CA THR A 38 4.89 -7.98 12.73
C THR A 38 3.61 -8.77 13.06
N LEU A 39 2.57 -8.64 12.24
CA LEU A 39 1.33 -9.40 12.44
C LEU A 39 1.56 -10.91 12.23
N ALA A 40 2.34 -11.30 11.22
CA ALA A 40 2.72 -12.68 11.01
C ALA A 40 3.55 -13.24 12.17
N ALA A 41 4.52 -12.46 12.69
CA ALA A 41 5.34 -12.83 13.83
C ALA A 41 4.50 -13.06 15.09
N ALA A 42 3.53 -12.18 15.37
CA ALA A 42 2.58 -12.36 16.46
C ALA A 42 1.76 -13.65 16.28
N GLY A 43 1.30 -13.92 15.06
CA GLY A 43 0.60 -15.17 14.72
C GLY A 43 1.46 -16.41 14.96
N PHE A 44 2.74 -16.39 14.57
CA PHE A 44 3.66 -17.50 14.80
C PHE A 44 3.93 -17.73 16.30
N LEU A 45 4.07 -16.66 17.07
CA LEU A 45 4.24 -16.73 18.51
C LEU A 45 3.01 -17.33 19.19
N LEU A 46 1.82 -16.85 18.87
CA LEU A 46 0.56 -17.37 19.40
C LEU A 46 0.31 -18.84 19.02
N ALA A 47 0.75 -19.25 17.84
CA ALA A 47 0.68 -20.64 17.40
C ALA A 47 1.78 -21.55 17.97
N GLY A 48 2.65 -21.03 18.84
CA GLY A 48 3.76 -21.76 19.45
C GLY A 48 4.84 -22.22 18.44
N ARG A 49 4.93 -21.54 17.29
CA ARG A 49 5.93 -21.86 16.25
C ARG A 49 7.29 -21.24 16.51
N VAL A 50 7.32 -20.18 17.31
CA VAL A 50 8.51 -19.45 17.74
C VAL A 50 8.38 -19.13 19.21
N SER A 51 9.49 -18.80 19.87
CA SER A 51 9.56 -18.48 21.29
C SER A 51 9.61 -16.97 21.60
N SER A 52 9.88 -16.14 20.58
CA SER A 52 9.90 -14.68 20.71
C SER A 52 9.32 -13.99 19.48
N LEU A 53 8.92 -12.72 19.62
CA LEU A 53 8.46 -11.89 18.51
C LEU A 53 9.60 -11.67 17.49
N GLY A 54 10.84 -11.50 17.98
CA GLY A 54 12.03 -11.37 17.13
C GLY A 54 12.27 -12.61 16.26
N ASP A 55 12.10 -13.82 16.80
CA ASP A 55 12.17 -15.06 16.01
C ASP A 55 11.03 -15.11 14.98
N GLY A 56 9.86 -14.67 15.35
CA GLY A 56 8.71 -14.60 14.47
C GLY A 56 8.93 -13.63 13.31
N LEU A 57 9.53 -12.47 13.56
CA LEU A 57 9.90 -11.49 12.52
C LEU A 57 10.89 -12.11 11.52
N ARG A 58 11.97 -12.75 12.03
CA ARG A 58 12.96 -13.44 11.16
C ARG A 58 12.31 -14.54 10.33
N LEU A 59 11.38 -15.31 10.92
CA LEU A 59 10.65 -16.34 10.20
C LEU A 59 9.78 -15.73 9.09
N ALA A 60 9.02 -14.66 9.38
CA ALA A 60 8.19 -13.97 8.38
C ALA A 60 9.00 -13.42 7.21
N GLU A 61 10.12 -12.75 7.49
CA GLU A 61 11.05 -12.25 6.48
C GLU A 61 11.64 -13.37 5.63
N THR A 62 12.00 -14.49 6.26
CA THR A 62 12.50 -15.68 5.55
C THR A 62 11.46 -16.27 4.59
N GLN A 63 10.17 -16.30 4.98
CA GLN A 63 9.11 -16.77 4.08
C GLN A 63 8.93 -15.86 2.85
N ILE A 64 9.11 -14.55 3.01
CA ILE A 64 9.10 -13.61 1.88
C ILE A 64 10.35 -13.81 1.02
N ALA A 65 11.53 -13.81 1.62
CA ALA A 65 12.82 -13.90 0.90
C ALA A 65 12.97 -15.21 0.12
N SER A 66 12.46 -16.32 0.65
CA SER A 66 12.48 -17.63 -0.02
C SER A 66 11.42 -17.79 -1.12
N GLY A 67 10.47 -16.85 -1.23
CA GLY A 67 9.32 -16.96 -2.12
C GLY A 67 8.20 -17.89 -1.62
N ALA A 68 8.34 -18.51 -0.44
CA ALA A 68 7.33 -19.42 0.11
C ALA A 68 5.99 -18.72 0.38
N ALA A 69 6.03 -17.46 0.82
CA ALA A 69 4.83 -16.66 1.02
C ALA A 69 4.10 -16.38 -0.30
N TYR A 70 4.82 -16.08 -1.38
CA TYR A 70 4.23 -15.90 -2.71
C TYR A 70 3.65 -17.21 -3.26
N GLN A 71 4.36 -18.33 -3.09
CA GLN A 71 3.86 -19.64 -3.47
C GLN A 71 2.56 -19.99 -2.72
N LYS A 72 2.47 -19.63 -1.44
CA LYS A 72 1.26 -19.85 -0.64
C LYS A 72 0.08 -18.99 -1.14
N LEU A 73 0.31 -17.75 -1.55
CA LEU A 73 -0.74 -16.94 -2.19
C LEU A 73 -1.26 -17.62 -3.47
N TRP A 74 -0.36 -18.16 -4.29
CA TRP A 74 -0.72 -18.91 -5.50
C TRP A 74 -1.61 -20.11 -5.19
N GLU A 75 -1.22 -20.92 -4.18
CA GLU A 75 -1.99 -22.09 -3.74
C GLU A 75 -3.40 -21.70 -3.25
N ILE A 76 -3.50 -20.63 -2.45
CA ILE A 76 -4.79 -20.11 -1.95
C ILE A 76 -5.68 -19.70 -3.11
N MET A 77 -5.16 -18.90 -4.06
CA MET A 77 -5.94 -18.48 -5.23
C MET A 77 -6.39 -19.65 -6.09
N THR A 78 -5.51 -20.64 -6.32
CA THR A 78 -5.88 -21.87 -7.04
C THR A 78 -7.00 -22.62 -6.35
N ALA A 79 -6.90 -22.81 -5.03
CA ALA A 79 -7.91 -23.51 -4.25
C ALA A 79 -9.27 -22.81 -4.25
N GLN A 80 -9.28 -21.47 -4.37
CA GLN A 80 -10.48 -20.65 -4.47
C GLN A 80 -11.02 -20.50 -5.89
N GLY A 81 -10.40 -21.14 -6.90
CA GLY A 81 -10.78 -21.00 -8.31
C GLY A 81 -10.45 -19.63 -8.92
N GLY A 82 -9.50 -18.90 -8.34
CA GLY A 82 -9.05 -17.61 -8.84
C GLY A 82 -8.15 -17.71 -10.07
N ASP A 83 -8.03 -16.61 -10.80
CA ASP A 83 -7.16 -16.50 -11.97
C ASP A 83 -5.69 -16.33 -11.55
N THR A 84 -4.95 -17.43 -11.56
CA THR A 84 -3.52 -17.44 -11.22
C THR A 84 -2.63 -16.83 -12.30
N GLU A 85 -3.08 -16.78 -13.57
CA GLU A 85 -2.35 -16.09 -14.62
C GLU A 85 -2.33 -14.57 -14.35
N TYR A 86 -3.41 -14.05 -13.77
CA TYR A 86 -3.46 -12.67 -13.30
C TYR A 86 -2.34 -12.36 -12.29
N LEU A 87 -2.06 -13.25 -11.33
CA LEU A 87 -0.96 -13.06 -10.36
C LEU A 87 0.41 -12.98 -11.04
N ALA A 88 0.67 -13.80 -12.06
CA ALA A 88 1.94 -13.78 -12.78
C ALA A 88 2.21 -12.41 -13.45
N HIS A 89 1.16 -11.67 -13.76
CA HIS A 89 1.21 -10.37 -14.41
C HIS A 89 0.79 -9.20 -13.52
N ALA A 90 0.49 -9.42 -12.26
CA ALA A 90 -0.05 -8.42 -11.32
C ALA A 90 0.90 -7.23 -11.07
N THR A 91 2.21 -7.37 -11.30
CA THR A 91 3.18 -6.28 -11.19
C THR A 91 3.07 -5.24 -12.31
N LYS A 92 2.35 -5.54 -13.40
CA LYS A 92 2.07 -4.57 -14.47
C LYS A 92 1.05 -3.53 -13.99
N PRO A 93 1.14 -2.27 -14.48
CA PRO A 93 0.12 -1.27 -14.18
C PRO A 93 -1.28 -1.75 -14.61
N PRO A 94 -2.34 -1.36 -13.89
CA PRO A 94 -3.70 -1.64 -14.33
C PRO A 94 -3.97 -0.99 -15.70
N ILE A 95 -4.76 -1.67 -16.52
CA ILE A 95 -5.21 -1.14 -17.81
C ILE A 95 -6.48 -0.34 -17.54
N ALA A 96 -6.32 0.90 -17.07
CA ALA A 96 -7.39 1.88 -16.98
C ALA A 96 -7.39 2.77 -18.25
N LYS A 97 -8.57 3.24 -18.68
CA LYS A 97 -8.68 4.14 -19.85
C LYS A 97 -8.03 5.48 -19.61
N VAL A 98 -8.06 5.94 -18.37
CA VAL A 98 -7.54 7.23 -17.92
C VAL A 98 -6.43 7.00 -16.91
N LYS A 99 -5.28 7.62 -17.18
CA LYS A 99 -4.16 7.75 -16.28
C LYS A 99 -3.85 9.22 -16.10
N ARG A 100 -4.04 9.76 -14.88
CA ARG A 100 -3.77 11.17 -14.58
C ARG A 100 -2.69 11.30 -13.52
N GLU A 101 -1.67 12.07 -13.83
CA GLU A 101 -0.59 12.38 -12.90
C GLU A 101 -0.92 13.62 -12.07
N ILE A 102 -0.69 13.53 -10.77
CA ILE A 102 -0.77 14.65 -9.82
C ILE A 102 0.66 15.07 -9.51
N ARG A 103 0.91 16.36 -9.65
CA ARG A 103 2.26 16.91 -9.53
C ARG A 103 2.34 17.87 -8.36
N ALA A 104 3.50 17.89 -7.68
CA ALA A 104 3.80 18.85 -6.63
C ALA A 104 3.80 20.27 -7.19
N GLU A 105 3.13 21.21 -6.51
CA GLU A 105 3.12 22.64 -6.88
C GLU A 105 4.34 23.36 -6.33
N THR A 106 4.92 22.87 -5.23
CA THR A 106 6.06 23.45 -4.54
C THR A 106 7.17 22.43 -4.33
N SER A 107 8.41 22.93 -4.17
CA SER A 107 9.55 22.11 -3.77
C SER A 107 9.67 22.06 -2.25
N GLY A 108 10.12 20.91 -1.71
CA GLY A 108 10.31 20.72 -0.28
C GLY A 108 10.32 19.24 0.08
N PHE A 109 9.84 18.91 1.27
CA PHE A 109 9.68 17.55 1.76
C PHE A 109 8.20 17.27 2.00
N VAL A 110 7.74 16.08 1.64
CA VAL A 110 6.41 15.62 2.00
C VAL A 110 6.36 15.42 3.51
N ARG A 111 5.58 16.24 4.23
CA ARG A 111 5.46 16.19 5.69
C ARG A 111 4.29 15.33 6.13
N HIS A 112 3.22 15.36 5.36
CA HIS A 112 2.01 14.58 5.63
C HIS A 112 1.35 14.15 4.33
N VAL A 113 0.72 12.96 4.37
CA VAL A 113 -0.20 12.48 3.33
C VAL A 113 -1.43 11.94 4.04
N SER A 114 -2.60 12.55 3.81
CA SER A 114 -3.85 12.10 4.42
C SER A 114 -4.33 10.79 3.78
N ALA A 115 -4.24 9.67 4.51
CA ALA A 115 -4.71 8.37 4.08
C ALA A 115 -6.23 8.38 3.85
N GLU A 116 -6.99 9.10 4.68
CA GLU A 116 -8.43 9.26 4.53
C GLU A 116 -8.78 9.93 3.20
N MET A 117 -8.16 11.08 2.89
CA MET A 117 -8.41 11.78 1.63
C MET A 117 -8.05 10.93 0.41
N ILE A 118 -6.95 10.19 0.47
CA ILE A 118 -6.54 9.26 -0.60
C ILE A 118 -7.54 8.12 -0.74
N GLY A 119 -8.03 7.54 0.37
CA GLY A 119 -9.06 6.51 0.36
C GLY A 119 -10.38 6.98 -0.26
N LEU A 120 -10.86 8.16 0.14
CA LEU A 120 -12.05 8.78 -0.44
C LEU A 120 -11.87 9.11 -1.93
N ALA A 121 -10.68 9.56 -2.31
CA ALA A 121 -10.34 9.79 -3.71
C ALA A 121 -10.41 8.50 -4.54
N ALA A 122 -9.82 7.41 -4.07
CA ALA A 122 -9.87 6.11 -4.73
C ALA A 122 -11.31 5.60 -4.89
N MET A 123 -12.15 5.76 -3.85
CA MET A 123 -13.57 5.42 -3.92
C MET A 123 -14.29 6.21 -5.03
N ARG A 124 -14.08 7.54 -5.11
CA ARG A 124 -14.69 8.41 -6.14
C ARG A 124 -14.17 8.13 -7.55
N LEU A 125 -12.97 7.58 -7.69
CA LEU A 125 -12.44 7.12 -8.99
C LEU A 125 -13.10 5.83 -9.46
N GLY A 126 -13.84 5.12 -8.60
CA GLY A 126 -14.55 3.89 -8.91
C GLY A 126 -13.99 2.65 -8.18
N ALA A 127 -12.92 2.78 -7.37
CA ALA A 127 -12.34 1.65 -6.65
C ALA A 127 -13.21 1.15 -5.48
N GLY A 128 -14.18 1.94 -5.04
CA GLY A 128 -15.12 1.63 -3.97
C GLY A 128 -16.56 1.94 -4.36
N ARG A 129 -17.47 1.74 -3.41
CA ARG A 129 -18.91 2.00 -3.56
C ARG A 129 -19.33 3.14 -2.65
N SER A 130 -20.08 4.10 -3.19
CA SER A 130 -20.82 5.10 -2.41
C SER A 130 -22.18 4.58 -2.02
N THR A 131 -22.81 3.76 -2.89
CA THR A 131 -24.09 3.08 -2.66
C THR A 131 -23.95 1.58 -2.95
N LYS A 132 -24.92 0.78 -2.51
CA LYS A 132 -24.93 -0.68 -2.76
C LYS A 132 -25.00 -1.04 -4.24
N GLU A 133 -25.62 -0.19 -5.01
CA GLU A 133 -25.88 -0.35 -6.44
C GLU A 133 -24.69 -0.01 -7.31
N ASP A 134 -23.70 0.70 -6.77
CA ASP A 134 -22.53 1.12 -7.52
C ASP A 134 -21.68 -0.09 -7.96
N ALA A 135 -21.29 -0.09 -9.22
CA ALA A 135 -20.33 -1.04 -9.76
C ALA A 135 -18.91 -0.62 -9.33
N ILE A 136 -18.10 -1.60 -8.92
CA ILE A 136 -16.69 -1.38 -8.64
C ILE A 136 -15.89 -1.51 -9.94
N ASP A 137 -15.10 -0.49 -10.26
CA ASP A 137 -14.08 -0.58 -11.31
C ASP A 137 -12.79 -1.17 -10.71
N PRO A 138 -12.44 -2.42 -11.06
CA PRO A 138 -11.26 -3.06 -10.51
C PRO A 138 -9.95 -2.42 -10.97
N THR A 139 -9.97 -1.57 -11.99
CA THR A 139 -8.78 -0.88 -12.51
C THR A 139 -8.57 0.48 -11.86
N ALA A 140 -9.61 1.02 -11.19
CA ALA A 140 -9.55 2.31 -10.52
C ALA A 140 -8.70 2.27 -9.26
N GLY A 141 -8.06 3.41 -8.96
CA GLY A 141 -7.28 3.59 -7.74
C GLY A 141 -6.27 4.72 -7.83
N VAL A 142 -5.54 4.87 -6.75
CA VAL A 142 -4.46 5.85 -6.59
C VAL A 142 -3.15 5.12 -6.31
N VAL A 143 -2.09 5.51 -7.00
CA VAL A 143 -0.72 5.08 -6.71
C VAL A 143 0.07 6.30 -6.26
N LEU A 144 0.53 6.30 -5.00
CA LEU A 144 1.44 7.29 -4.47
C LEU A 144 2.83 7.06 -5.08
N ARG A 145 3.49 8.14 -5.47
CA ARG A 145 4.86 8.10 -5.97
C ARG A 145 5.84 8.56 -4.91
N GLU A 146 5.37 9.45 -4.04
CA GLU A 146 6.11 10.01 -2.94
C GLU A 146 5.31 9.86 -1.65
N THR A 147 6.00 9.64 -0.54
CA THR A 147 5.41 9.51 0.79
C THR A 147 6.10 10.44 1.77
N VAL A 148 5.66 10.43 3.03
CA VAL A 148 6.23 11.25 4.10
C VAL A 148 7.75 11.04 4.21
N GLY A 149 8.50 12.13 4.32
CA GLY A 149 9.96 12.16 4.38
C GLY A 149 10.64 12.32 3.02
N CYS A 150 9.96 12.07 1.90
CA CYS A 150 10.55 12.20 0.57
C CYS A 150 10.75 13.68 0.19
N ALA A 151 11.90 13.99 -0.41
CA ALA A 151 12.14 15.29 -1.04
C ALA A 151 11.46 15.35 -2.41
N VAL A 152 10.77 16.44 -2.68
CA VAL A 152 10.10 16.70 -3.95
C VAL A 152 10.48 18.05 -4.53
N THR A 153 10.49 18.14 -5.85
CA THR A 153 10.64 19.39 -6.59
C THR A 153 9.31 19.74 -7.26
N ALA A 154 9.00 21.02 -7.38
CA ALA A 154 7.83 21.47 -8.13
C ALA A 154 7.80 20.83 -9.52
N GLY A 155 6.65 20.24 -9.89
CA GLY A 155 6.48 19.46 -11.11
C GLY A 155 6.75 17.95 -10.96
N ASN A 156 7.34 17.46 -9.87
CA ASN A 156 7.49 16.02 -9.62
C ASN A 156 6.11 15.36 -9.50
N ILE A 157 5.98 14.15 -10.04
CA ILE A 157 4.77 13.35 -9.91
C ILE A 157 4.73 12.80 -8.50
N ILE A 158 3.73 13.20 -7.69
CA ILE A 158 3.52 12.73 -6.32
C ILE A 158 2.47 11.62 -6.22
N ALA A 159 1.50 11.58 -7.15
CA ALA A 159 0.55 10.50 -7.26
C ALA A 159 0.13 10.26 -8.70
N THR A 160 -0.43 9.07 -8.97
CA THR A 160 -1.03 8.71 -10.25
C THR A 160 -2.43 8.14 -10.01
N LEU A 161 -3.43 8.71 -10.66
CA LEU A 161 -4.81 8.26 -10.64
C LEU A 161 -5.06 7.30 -11.80
N TYR A 162 -5.83 6.25 -11.56
CA TYR A 162 -6.32 5.30 -12.54
C TYR A 162 -7.84 5.22 -12.45
N THR A 163 -8.54 5.29 -13.57
CA THR A 163 -10.02 5.22 -13.65
C THR A 163 -10.46 5.04 -15.09
N ASP A 164 -11.69 4.64 -15.30
CA ASP A 164 -12.32 4.63 -16.63
C ASP A 164 -13.07 5.94 -16.95
N SER A 165 -13.11 6.91 -15.99
CA SER A 165 -13.85 8.18 -16.10
C SER A 165 -12.92 9.39 -16.11
N GLU A 166 -12.84 10.09 -17.25
CA GLU A 166 -12.09 11.35 -17.38
C GLU A 166 -12.65 12.44 -16.46
N ILE A 167 -13.98 12.46 -16.26
CA ILE A 167 -14.64 13.41 -15.37
C ILE A 167 -14.21 13.18 -13.93
N ALA A 168 -14.26 11.92 -13.46
CA ALA A 168 -13.84 11.57 -12.10
C ALA A 168 -12.35 11.90 -11.87
N ALA A 169 -11.46 11.59 -12.84
CA ALA A 169 -10.05 11.92 -12.73
C ALA A 169 -9.80 13.42 -12.58
N ARG A 170 -10.60 14.26 -13.29
CA ARG A 170 -10.47 15.72 -13.22
C ARG A 170 -11.00 16.27 -11.91
N GLU A 171 -12.14 15.78 -11.44
CA GLU A 171 -12.78 16.27 -10.21
C GLU A 171 -12.01 15.84 -8.94
N VAL A 172 -11.45 14.65 -8.95
CA VAL A 172 -10.72 14.08 -7.81
C VAL A 172 -9.30 14.62 -7.68
N GLY A 173 -8.68 15.00 -8.80
CA GLY A 173 -7.28 15.46 -8.83
C GLY A 173 -6.93 16.50 -7.77
N PRO A 174 -7.70 17.61 -7.62
CA PRO A 174 -7.45 18.62 -6.60
C PRO A 174 -7.49 18.08 -5.16
N SER A 175 -8.40 17.14 -4.87
CA SER A 175 -8.48 16.52 -3.54
C SER A 175 -7.26 15.66 -3.23
N VAL A 176 -6.72 14.94 -4.23
CA VAL A 176 -5.48 14.16 -4.07
C VAL A 176 -4.28 15.08 -3.87
N LEU A 177 -4.20 16.19 -4.61
CA LEU A 177 -3.15 17.18 -4.39
C LEU A 177 -3.20 17.77 -2.97
N ALA A 178 -4.39 18.14 -2.50
CA ALA A 178 -4.62 18.68 -1.16
C ALA A 178 -4.36 17.66 -0.02
N ALA A 179 -4.29 16.36 -0.32
CA ALA A 179 -3.91 15.35 0.66
C ALA A 179 -2.43 15.40 1.05
N PHE A 180 -1.59 16.09 0.26
CA PHE A 180 -0.17 16.22 0.52
C PHE A 180 0.15 17.57 1.17
N GLU A 181 0.87 17.53 2.30
CA GLU A 181 1.50 18.70 2.89
C GLU A 181 2.99 18.70 2.57
N ILE A 182 3.45 19.74 1.86
CA ILE A 182 4.86 19.91 1.49
C ILE A 182 5.43 21.07 2.29
N GLY A 183 6.52 20.83 3.02
CA GLY A 183 7.19 21.82 3.85
C GLY A 183 8.69 21.87 3.63
N ARG A 184 9.37 22.82 4.30
CA ARG A 184 10.81 23.07 4.10
C ARG A 184 11.71 22.01 4.74
N GLU A 185 11.24 21.38 5.81
CA GLU A 185 11.99 20.41 6.60
C GLU A 185 11.31 19.05 6.55
N PRO A 186 12.06 17.94 6.52
CA PRO A 186 11.48 16.61 6.56
C PRO A 186 10.81 16.34 7.92
N GLU A 187 9.70 15.62 7.90
CA GLU A 187 9.05 15.11 9.10
C GLU A 187 9.53 13.68 9.36
N PRO A 188 9.90 13.32 10.60
CA PRO A 188 10.24 11.95 10.91
C PRO A 188 9.02 11.05 10.73
N LEU A 189 9.22 9.91 10.07
CA LEU A 189 8.16 8.91 9.94
C LEU A 189 7.80 8.35 11.33
N PRO A 190 6.53 8.40 11.72
CA PRO A 190 6.09 7.78 12.97
C PRO A 190 6.24 6.26 12.88
N SER A 191 6.54 5.61 14.03
CA SER A 191 6.53 4.15 14.11
C SER A 191 5.16 3.60 13.70
N VAL A 192 5.15 2.50 12.93
CA VAL A 192 3.91 1.77 12.59
C VAL A 192 3.43 0.90 13.75
N ILE A 193 4.33 0.52 14.64
CA ILE A 193 4.03 -0.20 15.88
C ILE A 193 4.16 0.79 17.03
N HIS A 194 3.05 1.16 17.63
CA HIS A 194 3.01 2.14 18.71
C HIS A 194 3.38 1.50 20.04
N GLU A 195 2.83 0.32 20.32
CA GLU A 195 3.01 -0.38 21.58
C GLU A 195 2.75 -1.89 21.39
N ILE A 196 3.44 -2.70 22.18
CA ILE A 196 3.19 -4.14 22.28
C ILE A 196 2.73 -4.41 23.71
N ILE A 197 1.50 -4.91 23.88
CA ILE A 197 0.88 -5.17 25.16
C ILE A 197 0.79 -6.68 25.39
N GLY A 198 1.12 -7.13 26.59
CA GLY A 198 0.93 -8.53 27.03
C GLY A 198 2.07 -9.48 26.65
N LEU A 199 3.17 -8.98 26.09
CA LEU A 199 4.40 -9.77 25.97
C LEU A 199 5.35 -9.47 27.14
N ASP A 200 5.98 -10.54 27.66
CA ASP A 200 7.10 -10.40 28.58
C ASP A 200 8.27 -9.71 27.84
N PRO A 201 8.96 -8.71 28.45
CA PRO A 201 10.12 -8.05 27.83
C PRO A 201 11.22 -9.00 27.35
N THR A 202 11.28 -10.21 27.89
CA THR A 202 12.21 -11.25 27.42
C THR A 202 11.80 -11.96 26.12
N ASN A 203 10.55 -11.75 25.68
CA ASN A 203 9.96 -12.35 24.47
C ASN A 203 9.73 -11.33 23.33
N THR A 204 10.26 -10.12 23.47
CA THR A 204 10.20 -9.07 22.42
C THR A 204 11.31 -9.16 21.39
#